data_22b9b31202da6f4b0e2fb612ead298c5
#
_entry.id   22b9b31202da6f4b0e2fb612ead298c5
#
_cell.length_a   1.000
_cell.length_b   1.000
_cell.length_c   1.000
_cell.angle_alpha   90.00
_cell.angle_beta   90.00
_cell.angle_gamma   90.00
#
_symmetry.space_group_name_H-M   'P 1'
#
loop_
_entity.id
_entity.type
_entity.pdbx_description
1 polymer ?
#
loop_
_entity_poly.entity_id
_entity_poly.type
_entity_poly.pdbx_seq_one_letter_code
_entity_poly.pdbx_strand_id
1 'polypeptide(L)'
;MCSIIGYLGSSISAQALRAGFDKTISRGPDDTRMLHIGAATLGFHRLAIMGLHPEGMQPFTRDGSALVCNGEIYGFRPIRERLIAEGETFESESDCEILLPLYEREGLDMFRGLDAEFAMVIYDAKRGGLVAARDPIGIRPR
;
A
#
# COMPACT_ATOMS: atom_id res chain seq x y z
N MET A 1 3.22 -3.90 -13.98
CA MET A 1 2.65 -4.19 -12.64
C MET A 1 3.69 -3.89 -11.59
N CYS A 2 3.31 -3.19 -10.53
CA CYS A 2 4.22 -2.83 -9.43
C CYS A 2 4.72 -4.05 -8.65
N SER A 3 5.69 -3.85 -7.76
CA SER A 3 6.14 -4.84 -6.78
C SER A 3 6.11 -4.23 -5.39
N ILE A 4 5.74 -5.03 -4.41
CA ILE A 4 5.64 -4.62 -3.01
C ILE A 4 6.41 -5.59 -2.11
N ILE A 5 6.89 -5.07 -0.98
CA ILE A 5 7.45 -5.87 0.11
C ILE A 5 6.97 -5.30 1.45
N GLY A 6 6.71 -6.18 2.40
CA GLY A 6 6.52 -5.85 3.81
C GLY A 6 7.36 -6.78 4.68
N TYR A 7 8.10 -6.21 5.61
CA TYR A 7 8.90 -6.94 6.59
C TYR A 7 8.66 -6.37 7.99
N LEU A 8 8.47 -7.23 8.96
CA LEU A 8 8.34 -6.87 10.37
C LEU A 8 9.43 -7.59 11.17
N GLY A 9 10.27 -6.83 11.84
CA GLY A 9 11.33 -7.35 12.69
C GLY A 9 12.68 -6.70 12.45
N SER A 10 13.74 -7.28 13.04
CA SER A 10 15.10 -6.76 13.01
C SER A 10 16.16 -7.80 12.64
N SER A 11 15.75 -9.02 12.29
CA SER A 11 16.68 -10.13 11.98
C SER A 11 17.34 -10.01 10.60
N ILE A 12 16.75 -9.24 9.67
CA ILE A 12 17.28 -9.00 8.34
C ILE A 12 17.81 -7.56 8.27
N SER A 13 19.04 -7.38 7.84
CA SER A 13 19.59 -6.03 7.67
C SER A 13 18.87 -5.26 6.56
N ALA A 14 18.80 -3.93 6.67
CA ALA A 14 18.18 -3.09 5.65
C ALA A 14 18.83 -3.27 4.27
N GLN A 15 20.15 -3.51 4.22
CA GLN A 15 20.86 -3.77 2.98
C GLN A 15 20.44 -5.11 2.35
N ALA A 16 20.31 -6.18 3.14
CA ALA A 16 19.89 -7.48 2.64
C ALA A 16 18.43 -7.45 2.17
N LEU A 17 17.56 -6.76 2.92
CA LEU A 17 16.16 -6.57 2.55
C LEU A 17 16.03 -5.80 1.23
N ARG A 18 16.81 -4.71 1.08
CA ARG A 18 16.87 -3.93 -0.15
C ARG A 18 17.37 -4.78 -1.33
N ALA A 19 18.45 -5.50 -1.16
CA ALA A 19 19.03 -6.35 -2.22
C ALA A 19 18.06 -7.47 -2.64
N GLY A 20 17.30 -8.04 -1.70
CA GLY A 20 16.24 -9.00 -2.00
C GLY A 20 15.09 -8.39 -2.78
N PHE A 21 14.64 -7.21 -2.38
CA PHE A 21 13.55 -6.51 -3.01
C PHE A 21 13.91 -6.05 -4.44
N ASP A 22 15.13 -5.57 -4.66
CA ASP A 22 15.61 -5.10 -5.96
C ASP A 22 15.63 -6.20 -7.04
N LYS A 23 15.56 -7.48 -6.65
CA LYS A 23 15.38 -8.58 -7.62
C LYS A 23 14.03 -8.53 -8.34
N THR A 24 13.07 -7.78 -7.84
CA THR A 24 11.76 -7.59 -8.45
C THR A 24 11.61 -6.24 -9.16
N ILE A 25 12.70 -5.47 -9.31
CA ILE A 25 12.68 -4.11 -9.89
C ILE A 25 12.12 -4.08 -11.33
N SER A 26 12.32 -5.16 -12.09
CA SER A 26 11.79 -5.28 -13.45
C SER A 26 10.26 -5.21 -13.54
N ARG A 27 9.56 -5.41 -12.42
CA ARG A 27 8.10 -5.28 -12.34
C ARG A 27 7.64 -3.83 -12.19
N GLY A 28 8.48 -2.96 -11.64
CA GLY A 28 8.20 -1.55 -11.44
C GLY A 28 9.49 -0.73 -11.56
N PRO A 29 9.98 -0.53 -12.79
CA PRO A 29 11.30 0.05 -13.02
C PRO A 29 11.35 1.58 -12.91
N ASP A 30 10.18 2.24 -12.81
CA ASP A 30 10.11 3.69 -12.97
C ASP A 30 10.52 4.45 -11.70
N ASP A 31 10.19 3.90 -10.53
CA ASP A 31 10.60 4.48 -9.24
C ASP A 31 10.63 3.40 -8.14
N THR A 32 11.44 3.64 -7.11
CA THR A 32 11.57 2.76 -5.95
C THR A 32 11.61 3.55 -4.66
N ARG A 33 10.73 3.18 -3.73
CA ARG A 33 10.77 3.72 -2.38
C ARG A 33 10.75 2.60 -1.35
N MET A 34 11.57 2.74 -0.31
CA MET A 34 11.50 1.95 0.91
C MET A 34 11.29 2.86 2.10
N LEU A 35 10.40 2.47 2.98
CA LEU A 35 10.09 3.19 4.22
C LEU A 35 10.31 2.26 5.40
N HIS A 36 11.15 2.71 6.34
CA HIS A 36 11.25 2.10 7.66
C HIS A 36 10.37 2.86 8.63
N ILE A 37 9.41 2.16 9.26
CA ILE A 37 8.42 2.77 10.15
C ILE A 37 8.11 1.82 11.31
N GLY A 38 8.33 2.30 12.56
CA GLY A 38 8.24 1.44 13.74
C GLY A 38 9.18 0.23 13.62
N ALA A 39 8.65 -0.98 13.76
CA ALA A 39 9.37 -2.23 13.59
C ALA A 39 9.25 -2.81 12.16
N ALA A 40 8.61 -2.08 11.25
CA ALA A 40 8.35 -2.55 9.90
C ALA A 40 9.20 -1.83 8.85
N THR A 41 9.40 -2.49 7.73
CA THR A 41 9.91 -1.90 6.49
C THR A 41 8.96 -2.26 5.36
N LEU A 42 8.45 -1.25 4.66
CA LEU A 42 7.62 -1.40 3.47
C LEU A 42 8.37 -0.90 2.25
N GLY A 43 8.23 -1.58 1.12
CA GLY A 43 8.85 -1.18 -0.14
C GLY A 43 7.90 -1.26 -1.31
N PHE A 44 8.10 -0.35 -2.27
CA PHE A 44 7.30 -0.22 -3.49
C PHE A 44 8.21 0.04 -4.69
N HIS A 45 8.10 -0.82 -5.71
CA HIS A 45 8.61 -0.56 -7.05
C HIS A 45 7.45 -0.17 -7.95
N ARG A 46 7.53 1.02 -8.52
CA ARG A 46 6.46 1.61 -9.32
C ARG A 46 6.60 1.27 -10.79
N LEU A 47 5.50 0.83 -11.40
CA LEU A 47 5.26 0.93 -12.83
C LEU A 47 4.18 2.00 -13.04
N ALA A 48 4.57 3.13 -13.60
CA ALA A 48 3.69 4.28 -13.79
C ALA A 48 2.85 4.09 -15.06
N ILE A 49 1.68 3.47 -14.92
CA ILE A 49 0.70 3.33 -16.02
C ILE A 49 -0.33 4.45 -15.95
N MET A 50 -0.76 4.81 -14.73
CA MET A 50 -1.67 5.92 -14.44
C MET A 50 -1.12 6.76 -13.29
N GLY A 51 -1.52 8.04 -13.23
CA GLY A 51 -1.09 8.93 -12.15
C GLY A 51 0.41 9.17 -12.17
N LEU A 52 0.94 9.80 -13.22
CA LEU A 52 2.37 10.09 -13.39
C LEU A 52 2.94 11.07 -12.36
N HIS A 53 2.09 11.59 -11.45
CA HIS A 53 2.48 12.54 -10.44
C HIS A 53 3.22 11.88 -9.25
N PRO A 54 4.24 12.57 -8.69
CA PRO A 54 5.02 12.07 -7.56
C PRO A 54 4.18 11.75 -6.30
N GLU A 55 3.05 12.45 -6.12
CA GLU A 55 2.16 12.34 -4.96
C GLU A 55 1.52 10.95 -4.83
N GLY A 56 1.35 10.24 -5.95
CA GLY A 56 0.83 8.86 -5.95
C GLY A 56 1.87 7.78 -5.62
N MET A 57 3.09 8.18 -5.23
CA MET A 57 4.15 7.24 -4.88
C MET A 57 3.96 6.65 -3.50
N GLN A 58 3.95 5.34 -3.45
CA GLN A 58 3.83 4.57 -2.19
C GLN A 58 5.21 4.30 -1.57
N PRO A 59 5.28 4.00 -0.24
CA PRO A 59 4.18 3.78 0.71
C PRO A 59 3.38 5.05 1.04
N PHE A 60 2.06 4.92 1.15
CA PHE A 60 1.22 5.92 1.80
C PHE A 60 1.36 5.82 3.31
N THR A 61 1.35 6.96 4.00
CA THR A 61 1.51 7.01 5.46
C THR A 61 0.41 7.83 6.11
N ARG A 62 -0.03 7.40 7.31
CA ARG A 62 -1.01 8.10 8.11
C ARG A 62 -0.89 7.68 9.58
N ASP A 63 -0.84 8.65 10.49
CA ASP A 63 -0.85 8.42 11.95
C ASP A 63 0.11 7.32 12.43
N GLY A 64 1.32 7.25 11.82
CA GLY A 64 2.33 6.24 12.13
C GLY A 64 2.12 4.89 11.44
N SER A 65 0.99 4.67 10.78
CA SER A 65 0.73 3.50 9.94
C SER A 65 1.18 3.74 8.49
N ALA A 66 1.36 2.67 7.72
CA ALA A 66 1.78 2.76 6.32
C ALA A 66 1.17 1.64 5.47
N LEU A 67 1.00 1.91 4.18
CA LEU A 67 0.42 0.99 3.20
C LEU A 67 1.25 0.92 1.94
N VAL A 68 1.43 -0.29 1.42
CA VAL A 68 1.79 -0.55 0.02
C VAL A 68 0.76 -1.46 -0.64
N CYS A 69 0.36 -1.11 -1.85
CA CYS A 69 -0.63 -1.85 -2.62
C CYS A 69 -0.21 -1.94 -4.09
N ASN A 70 -0.17 -3.16 -4.61
CA ASN A 70 -0.11 -3.43 -6.04
C ASN A 70 -1.51 -3.86 -6.48
N GLY A 71 -2.31 -2.94 -6.99
CA GLY A 71 -3.69 -3.23 -7.32
C GLY A 71 -4.39 -2.10 -8.05
N GLU A 72 -5.67 -2.30 -8.26
CA GLU A 72 -6.62 -1.35 -8.80
C GLU A 72 -7.93 -1.46 -8.03
N ILE A 73 -8.39 -0.35 -7.48
CA ILE A 73 -9.62 -0.29 -6.70
C ILE A 73 -10.73 0.30 -7.57
N TYR A 74 -11.61 -0.56 -8.01
CA TYR A 74 -12.73 -0.15 -8.84
C TYR A 74 -13.75 0.65 -8.02
N GLY A 75 -14.40 1.63 -8.64
CA GLY A 75 -15.40 2.44 -7.96
C GLY A 75 -14.89 3.22 -6.73
N PHE A 76 -13.61 3.54 -6.67
CA PHE A 76 -13.01 4.22 -5.52
C PHE A 76 -13.53 5.66 -5.30
N ARG A 77 -14.00 6.34 -6.36
CA ARG A 77 -14.42 7.75 -6.27
C ARG A 77 -15.54 8.00 -5.27
N PRO A 78 -16.67 7.27 -5.26
CA PRO A 78 -17.69 7.44 -4.24
C PRO A 78 -17.19 7.17 -2.82
N ILE A 79 -16.26 6.21 -2.65
CA ILE A 79 -15.64 5.94 -1.35
C ILE A 79 -14.80 7.14 -0.92
N ARG A 80 -13.99 7.68 -1.83
CA ARG A 80 -13.17 8.88 -1.59
C ARG A 80 -14.03 10.09 -1.22
N GLU A 81 -15.13 10.34 -1.96
CA GLU A 81 -16.06 11.42 -1.69
C GLU A 81 -16.70 11.30 -0.30
N ARG A 82 -17.10 10.09 0.09
CA ARG A 82 -17.60 9.81 1.44
C ARG A 82 -16.53 10.13 2.49
N LEU A 83 -15.32 9.65 2.32
CA LEU A 83 -14.21 9.89 3.25
C LEU A 83 -13.90 11.39 3.37
N ILE A 84 -13.92 12.15 2.27
CA ILE A 84 -13.76 13.61 2.28
C ILE A 84 -14.89 14.29 3.06
N ALA A 85 -16.14 13.89 2.85
CA ALA A 85 -17.27 14.42 3.58
C ALA A 85 -17.18 14.12 5.10
N GLU A 86 -16.48 13.06 5.47
CA GLU A 86 -16.20 12.67 6.85
C GLU A 86 -14.91 13.31 7.42
N GLY A 87 -14.28 14.23 6.67
CA GLY A 87 -13.13 15.02 7.11
C GLY A 87 -11.75 14.52 6.68
N GLU A 88 -11.68 13.51 5.79
CA GLU A 88 -10.41 13.04 5.26
C GLU A 88 -9.83 13.97 4.19
N THR A 89 -8.50 13.99 4.09
CA THR A 89 -7.77 14.69 3.04
C THR A 89 -6.91 13.72 2.27
N PHE A 90 -6.72 13.97 0.99
CA PHE A 90 -5.92 13.16 0.08
C PHE A 90 -4.91 14.03 -0.65
N GLU A 91 -3.71 13.51 -0.86
CA GLU A 91 -2.62 14.23 -1.51
C GLU A 91 -2.51 13.90 -3.01
N SER A 92 -3.04 12.73 -3.41
CA SER A 92 -2.96 12.25 -4.79
C SER A 92 -4.32 11.86 -5.36
N GLU A 93 -4.33 11.55 -6.64
CA GLU A 93 -5.48 10.96 -7.34
C GLU A 93 -5.41 9.43 -7.39
N SER A 94 -4.50 8.81 -6.60
CA SER A 94 -4.38 7.34 -6.55
C SER A 94 -5.61 6.72 -5.89
N ASP A 95 -6.15 5.72 -6.55
CA ASP A 95 -7.22 4.87 -6.02
C ASP A 95 -6.80 4.14 -4.73
N CYS A 96 -5.53 3.73 -4.64
CA CYS A 96 -5.01 3.04 -3.46
C CYS A 96 -4.87 3.93 -2.22
N GLU A 97 -4.86 5.25 -2.35
CA GLU A 97 -4.71 6.16 -1.21
C GLU A 97 -5.90 6.09 -0.24
N ILE A 98 -7.10 5.70 -0.73
CA ILE A 98 -8.29 5.53 0.14
C ILE A 98 -8.17 4.37 1.13
N LEU A 99 -7.28 3.40 0.86
CA LEU A 99 -7.25 2.14 1.60
C LEU A 99 -6.81 2.32 3.05
N LEU A 100 -5.87 3.22 3.32
CA LEU A 100 -5.36 3.42 4.67
C LEU A 100 -6.40 4.09 5.58
N PRO A 101 -7.05 5.23 5.21
CA PRO A 101 -8.14 5.78 6.00
C PRO A 101 -9.35 4.85 6.11
N LEU A 102 -9.63 4.05 5.08
CA LEU A 102 -10.69 3.05 5.13
C LEU A 102 -10.38 1.96 6.16
N TYR A 103 -9.14 1.44 6.16
CA TYR A 103 -8.69 0.47 7.15
C TYR A 103 -8.76 1.01 8.59
N GLU A 104 -8.38 2.26 8.81
CA GLU A 104 -8.44 2.88 10.14
C GLU A 104 -9.86 2.97 10.70
N ARG A 105 -10.85 3.14 9.84
CA ARG A 105 -12.27 3.24 10.21
C ARG A 105 -12.96 1.89 10.35
N GLU A 106 -12.74 1.02 9.40
CA GLU A 106 -13.51 -0.22 9.24
C GLU A 106 -12.68 -1.48 9.64
N GLY A 107 -11.37 -1.32 9.84
CA GLY A 107 -10.50 -2.46 10.11
C GLY A 107 -10.53 -3.47 8.98
N LEU A 108 -10.57 -4.75 9.32
CA LEU A 108 -10.62 -5.84 8.33
C LEU A 108 -11.96 -5.93 7.58
N ASP A 109 -13.02 -5.32 8.10
CA ASP A 109 -14.32 -5.34 7.43
C ASP A 109 -14.32 -4.53 6.11
N MET A 110 -13.35 -3.62 5.92
CA MET A 110 -13.16 -2.92 4.65
C MET A 110 -13.10 -3.86 3.44
N PHE A 111 -12.50 -5.05 3.62
CA PHE A 111 -12.31 -6.02 2.53
C PHE A 111 -13.62 -6.58 1.97
N ARG A 112 -14.72 -6.51 2.72
CA ARG A 112 -16.04 -6.99 2.28
C ARG A 112 -16.69 -6.07 1.25
N GLY A 113 -16.33 -4.79 1.30
CA GLY A 113 -16.92 -3.76 0.42
C GLY A 113 -16.03 -3.36 -0.76
N LEU A 114 -14.82 -3.92 -0.87
CA LEU A 114 -13.90 -3.57 -1.95
C LEU A 114 -14.19 -4.38 -3.22
N ASP A 115 -14.50 -3.68 -4.29
CA ASP A 115 -14.43 -4.21 -5.65
C ASP A 115 -13.04 -3.87 -6.20
N ALA A 116 -12.13 -4.84 -6.18
CA ALA A 116 -10.72 -4.58 -6.44
C ALA A 116 -9.94 -5.84 -6.82
N GLU A 117 -8.89 -5.66 -7.60
CA GLU A 117 -7.81 -6.64 -7.76
C GLU A 117 -6.54 -6.11 -7.09
N PHE A 118 -6.05 -6.80 -6.08
CA PHE A 118 -4.96 -6.28 -5.28
C PHE A 118 -4.11 -7.33 -4.57
N ALA A 119 -2.88 -6.92 -4.27
CA ALA A 119 -2.07 -7.46 -3.17
C ALA A 119 -1.57 -6.26 -2.36
N MET A 120 -1.78 -6.25 -1.05
CA MET A 120 -1.38 -5.13 -0.19
C MET A 120 -0.76 -5.59 1.12
N VAL A 121 0.02 -4.69 1.71
CA VAL A 121 0.55 -4.81 3.06
C VAL A 121 0.32 -3.50 3.79
N ILE A 122 -0.28 -3.57 4.96
CA ILE A 122 -0.48 -2.46 5.88
C ILE A 122 0.38 -2.70 7.13
N TYR A 123 1.18 -1.74 7.53
CA TYR A 123 1.71 -1.66 8.88
C TYR A 123 0.72 -0.88 9.75
N ASP A 124 0.17 -1.57 10.75
CA ASP A 124 -0.74 -0.98 11.72
C ASP A 124 0.05 -0.54 12.95
N ALA A 125 0.25 0.76 13.11
CA ALA A 125 1.02 1.32 14.24
C ALA A 125 0.35 1.07 15.59
N LYS A 126 -0.98 1.02 15.65
CA LYS A 126 -1.73 0.80 16.90
C LYS A 126 -1.56 -0.63 17.43
N ARG A 127 -1.44 -1.59 16.50
CA ARG A 127 -1.25 -3.02 16.82
C ARG A 127 0.22 -3.45 16.80
N GLY A 128 1.09 -2.64 16.22
CA GLY A 128 2.50 -2.96 16.02
C GLY A 128 2.73 -4.16 15.10
N GLY A 129 1.87 -4.37 14.11
CA GLY A 129 1.86 -5.55 13.27
C GLY A 129 1.62 -5.26 11.79
N LEU A 130 1.78 -6.30 10.95
CA LEU A 130 1.45 -6.26 9.54
C LEU A 130 0.11 -6.95 9.26
N VAL A 131 -0.68 -6.32 8.40
CA VAL A 131 -1.83 -6.94 7.73
C VAL A 131 -1.44 -7.14 6.27
N ALA A 132 -1.43 -8.38 5.82
CA ALA A 132 -1.23 -8.72 4.41
C ALA A 132 -2.53 -9.29 3.84
N ALA A 133 -2.98 -8.72 2.74
CA ALA A 133 -4.22 -9.12 2.08
C ALA A 133 -4.05 -9.22 0.56
N ARG A 134 -4.90 -10.04 -0.04
CA ARG A 134 -4.96 -10.26 -1.48
C ARG A 134 -6.41 -10.43 -1.89
N ASP A 135 -6.74 -10.02 -3.12
CA ASP A 135 -8.07 -10.23 -3.67
C ASP A 135 -8.46 -11.72 -3.68
N PRO A 136 -9.76 -12.06 -3.59
CA PRO A 136 -10.23 -13.45 -3.46
C PRO A 136 -9.83 -14.36 -4.64
N ILE A 137 -9.69 -13.79 -5.83
CA ILE A 137 -9.33 -14.53 -7.04
C ILE A 137 -7.81 -14.67 -7.14
N GLY A 138 -7.07 -13.75 -6.54
CA GLY A 138 -5.62 -13.75 -6.54
C GLY A 138 -5.03 -13.29 -7.88
N ILE A 139 -5.64 -12.30 -8.49
CA ILE A 139 -5.19 -11.72 -9.78
C ILE A 139 -3.80 -11.11 -9.64
N ARG A 140 -3.56 -10.42 -8.52
CA ARG A 140 -2.24 -9.83 -8.25
C ARG A 140 -1.37 -10.79 -7.45
N PRO A 141 -0.11 -11.03 -7.86
CA PRO A 141 0.82 -11.85 -7.08
C PRO A 141 1.21 -11.16 -5.77
N ARG A 142 1.44 -11.99 -4.74
CA ARG A 142 2.10 -11.55 -3.51
C ARG A 142 3.60 -11.48 -3.72
#